data_8809b2686057dbf2eb3306b7e87b6274
#
_entry.id   8809b2686057dbf2eb3306b7e87b6274
#
_cell.length_a   1.000
_cell.length_b   1.000
_cell.length_c   1.000
_cell.angle_alpha   90.00
_cell.angle_beta   90.00
_cell.angle_gamma   90.00
#
_symmetry.space_group_name_H-M   'P 1'
#
loop_
_entity.id
_entity.type
_entity.pdbx_description
1 polymer ?
#
loop_
_entity_poly.entity_id
_entity_poly.type
_entity_poly.pdbx_seq_one_letter_code
_entity_poly.pdbx_strand_id
1 'polypeptide(L)'
;MVELILVCTGNKFDEWYVDNLLHMIEKNGKLKYDKCHIIRDGEGNVYDKLQMFRDFTDDVNYLYFDLDVVIKGDVNHLVRDDFTLLFAWWRDRLHTPLNSSIMSWKGDHSVFYDDFYEDEDYSMIKYWRGIDEYLYNETECQLYERTCWSFMYSTEEMHYPVCLFNHNFHTMIQKIPWTQKYILQKNS
;
A
#
# COMPACT_ATOMS: atom_id res chain seq x y z
N MET A 1 0.24 -0.35 -20.20
CA MET A 1 1.30 -1.01 -19.41
C MET A 1 1.00 -0.76 -17.95
N VAL A 2 1.14 -1.79 -17.11
CA VAL A 2 0.94 -1.68 -15.65
C VAL A 2 2.22 -2.16 -14.97
N GLU A 3 2.76 -1.37 -14.07
CA GLU A 3 3.91 -1.73 -13.26
C GLU A 3 3.52 -1.79 -11.77
N LEU A 4 3.89 -2.87 -11.11
CA LEU A 4 3.66 -3.08 -9.68
C LEU A 4 4.85 -2.55 -8.90
N ILE A 5 4.59 -1.80 -7.82
CA ILE A 5 5.63 -1.29 -6.93
C ILE A 5 5.41 -1.83 -5.52
N LEU A 6 6.48 -2.30 -4.90
CA LEU A 6 6.53 -2.74 -3.52
C LEU A 6 7.65 -1.98 -2.79
N VAL A 7 7.40 -1.61 -1.53
CA VAL A 7 8.42 -0.97 -0.68
C VAL A 7 8.72 -1.91 0.48
N CYS A 8 9.96 -2.42 0.50
CA CYS A 8 10.47 -3.38 1.48
C CYS A 8 11.79 -2.85 2.07
N THR A 9 11.70 -1.74 2.82
CA THR A 9 12.84 -1.04 3.41
C THR A 9 13.00 -1.36 4.89
N GLY A 10 14.22 -1.15 5.41
CA GLY A 10 14.54 -1.41 6.81
C GLY A 10 14.42 -2.88 7.19
N ASN A 11 14.08 -3.14 8.47
CA ASN A 11 14.05 -4.48 9.05
C ASN A 11 12.64 -4.96 9.45
N LYS A 12 11.59 -4.22 9.10
CA LYS A 12 10.20 -4.55 9.47
C LYS A 12 9.67 -5.75 8.68
N PHE A 13 10.05 -5.84 7.41
CA PHE A 13 9.58 -6.86 6.48
C PHE A 13 10.75 -7.68 5.96
N ASP A 14 10.62 -9.01 5.98
CA ASP A 14 11.54 -9.94 5.33
C ASP A 14 11.03 -10.33 3.93
N GLU A 15 11.83 -11.09 3.17
CA GLU A 15 11.47 -11.53 1.81
C GLU A 15 10.15 -12.30 1.76
N TRP A 16 9.77 -12.98 2.83
CA TRP A 16 8.51 -13.69 2.87
C TRP A 16 7.30 -12.77 2.65
N TYR A 17 7.35 -11.52 3.12
CA TYR A 17 6.26 -10.57 2.90
C TYR A 17 6.10 -10.22 1.42
N VAL A 18 7.21 -10.04 0.72
CA VAL A 18 7.23 -9.79 -0.72
C VAL A 18 6.68 -11.00 -1.47
N ASP A 19 7.21 -12.18 -1.21
CA ASP A 19 6.79 -13.43 -1.84
C ASP A 19 5.31 -13.73 -1.57
N ASN A 20 4.85 -13.49 -0.34
CA ASN A 20 3.46 -13.67 0.06
C ASN A 20 2.52 -12.72 -0.69
N LEU A 21 2.90 -11.45 -0.82
CA LEU A 21 2.09 -10.48 -1.55
C LEU A 21 2.02 -10.82 -3.04
N LEU A 22 3.15 -11.14 -3.68
CA LEU A 22 3.19 -11.56 -5.08
C LEU A 22 2.35 -12.83 -5.32
N HIS A 23 2.46 -13.83 -4.43
CA HIS A 23 1.62 -15.03 -4.47
C HIS A 23 0.12 -14.69 -4.41
N MET A 24 -0.28 -13.79 -3.51
CA MET A 24 -1.69 -13.40 -3.40
C MET A 24 -2.16 -12.62 -4.63
N ILE A 25 -1.34 -11.75 -5.18
CA ILE A 25 -1.64 -10.99 -6.41
C ILE A 25 -1.86 -11.96 -7.57
N GLU A 26 -0.97 -12.92 -7.76
CA GLU A 26 -1.06 -13.91 -8.83
C GLU A 26 -2.28 -14.82 -8.67
N LYS A 27 -2.42 -15.44 -7.50
CA LYS A 27 -3.42 -16.46 -7.23
C LYS A 27 -4.84 -15.91 -7.07
N ASN A 28 -4.99 -14.81 -6.35
CA ASN A 28 -6.29 -14.29 -5.93
C ASN A 28 -6.61 -12.96 -6.63
N GLY A 29 -5.62 -12.07 -6.72
CA GLY A 29 -5.75 -10.72 -7.24
C GLY A 29 -5.97 -10.66 -8.74
N LYS A 30 -5.48 -11.67 -9.48
CA LYS A 30 -5.58 -11.79 -10.93
C LYS A 30 -5.05 -10.55 -11.67
N LEU A 31 -4.24 -9.75 -11.02
CA LEU A 31 -3.66 -8.55 -11.59
C LEU A 31 -2.71 -8.93 -12.72
N LYS A 32 -2.90 -8.31 -13.86
CA LYS A 32 -1.97 -8.39 -14.98
C LYS A 32 -1.05 -7.17 -14.93
N TYR A 33 0.21 -7.40 -14.63
CA TYR A 33 1.24 -6.37 -14.65
C TYR A 33 2.41 -6.80 -15.53
N ASP A 34 3.09 -5.82 -16.10
CA ASP A 34 4.20 -6.05 -17.05
C ASP A 34 5.54 -6.15 -16.32
N LYS A 35 5.67 -5.47 -15.18
CA LYS A 35 6.89 -5.42 -14.40
C LYS A 35 6.59 -5.23 -12.91
N CYS A 36 7.47 -5.76 -12.06
CA CYS A 36 7.41 -5.54 -10.62
C CYS A 36 8.73 -4.91 -10.14
N HIS A 37 8.60 -3.83 -9.41
CA HIS A 37 9.72 -3.12 -8.77
C HIS A 37 9.65 -3.30 -7.26
N ILE A 38 10.81 -3.52 -6.64
CA ILE A 38 10.91 -3.65 -5.19
C ILE A 38 11.96 -2.65 -4.71
N ILE A 39 11.50 -1.59 -4.04
CA ILE A 39 12.35 -0.60 -3.40
C ILE A 39 12.88 -1.21 -2.09
N ARG A 40 14.20 -1.26 -1.93
CA ARG A 40 14.86 -1.84 -0.76
C ARG A 40 15.70 -0.84 0.02
N ASP A 41 16.14 0.21 -0.63
CA ASP A 41 16.93 1.27 -0.01
C ASP A 41 16.00 2.20 0.78
N GLY A 42 16.30 2.42 2.05
CA GLY A 42 15.54 3.29 2.92
C GLY A 42 15.78 3.00 4.40
N GLU A 43 15.25 3.84 5.25
CA GLU A 43 15.43 3.77 6.71
C GLU A 43 14.44 2.83 7.42
N GLY A 44 13.44 2.33 6.70
CA GLY A 44 12.36 1.52 7.26
C GLY A 44 11.25 2.34 7.91
N ASN A 45 11.16 3.62 7.60
CA ASN A 45 10.09 4.49 8.05
C ASN A 45 8.94 4.58 7.03
N VAL A 46 7.83 5.20 7.41
CA VAL A 46 6.63 5.28 6.56
C VAL A 46 6.82 6.21 5.34
N TYR A 47 7.79 7.12 5.39
CA TYR A 47 8.07 8.06 4.31
C TYR A 47 8.94 7.48 3.21
N ASP A 48 9.55 6.30 3.42
CA ASP A 48 10.26 5.58 2.36
C ASP A 48 9.36 5.31 1.14
N LYS A 49 8.05 5.29 1.33
CA LYS A 49 7.08 5.18 0.24
C LYS A 49 7.18 6.35 -0.77
N LEU A 50 7.61 7.53 -0.35
CA LEU A 50 7.74 8.68 -1.24
C LEU A 50 8.80 8.45 -2.34
N GLN A 51 9.77 7.55 -2.13
CA GLN A 51 10.76 7.20 -3.14
C GLN A 51 10.12 6.69 -4.45
N MET A 52 8.93 6.06 -4.37
CA MET A 52 8.26 5.59 -5.57
C MET A 52 7.86 6.73 -6.51
N PHE A 53 7.58 7.93 -5.99
CA PHE A 53 7.26 9.09 -6.82
C PHE A 53 8.50 9.71 -7.46
N ARG A 54 9.68 9.63 -6.81
CA ARG A 54 10.95 10.05 -7.39
C ARG A 54 11.40 9.13 -8.53
N ASP A 55 11.29 7.83 -8.32
CA ASP A 55 11.94 6.83 -9.16
C ASP A 55 11.06 6.32 -10.32
N PHE A 56 9.73 6.53 -10.24
CA PHE A 56 8.77 6.01 -11.21
C PHE A 56 7.90 7.13 -11.79
N THR A 57 8.42 7.73 -12.88
CA THR A 57 7.87 8.93 -13.53
C THR A 57 7.45 8.71 -14.99
N ASP A 58 7.60 7.48 -15.50
CA ASP A 58 7.23 7.13 -16.87
C ASP A 58 5.71 7.21 -17.09
N ASP A 59 5.27 7.43 -18.33
CA ASP A 59 3.85 7.48 -18.73
C ASP A 59 3.21 6.07 -18.77
N VAL A 60 3.28 5.36 -17.65
CA VAL A 60 2.69 4.04 -17.43
C VAL A 60 1.84 4.05 -16.16
N ASN A 61 0.93 3.08 -16.02
CA ASN A 61 0.17 2.95 -14.78
C ASN A 61 1.00 2.24 -13.73
N TYR A 62 1.10 2.85 -12.58
CA TYR A 62 1.71 2.26 -11.40
C TYR A 62 0.63 1.82 -10.40
N LEU A 63 0.86 0.69 -9.76
CA LEU A 63 0.02 0.20 -8.66
C LEU A 63 0.91 -0.23 -7.50
N TYR A 64 0.63 0.29 -6.34
CA TYR A 64 1.34 0.02 -5.09
C TYR A 64 0.44 -0.69 -4.08
N PHE A 65 1.00 -1.65 -3.35
CA PHE A 65 0.40 -2.25 -2.15
C PHE A 65 1.39 -2.25 -1.00
N ASP A 66 0.90 -1.97 0.22
CA ASP A 66 1.64 -2.29 1.44
C ASP A 66 1.85 -3.81 1.53
N LEU A 67 2.97 -4.23 2.14
CA LEU A 67 3.32 -5.64 2.29
C LEU A 67 2.47 -6.38 3.34
N ASP A 68 1.77 -5.65 4.21
CA ASP A 68 0.94 -6.19 5.28
C ASP A 68 -0.57 -6.18 4.95
N VAL A 69 -0.90 -6.53 3.72
CA VAL A 69 -2.27 -6.70 3.24
C VAL A 69 -2.58 -8.16 2.92
N VAL A 70 -3.86 -8.53 2.94
CA VAL A 70 -4.33 -9.82 2.41
C VAL A 70 -5.21 -9.57 1.20
N ILE A 71 -4.77 -10.05 0.03
CA ILE A 71 -5.51 -9.99 -1.22
C ILE A 71 -6.25 -11.32 -1.41
N LYS A 72 -7.58 -11.25 -1.49
CA LYS A 72 -8.43 -12.43 -1.62
C LYS A 72 -9.33 -12.44 -2.85
N GLY A 73 -9.34 -11.38 -3.62
CA GLY A 73 -10.18 -11.23 -4.81
C GLY A 73 -9.54 -10.31 -5.86
N ASP A 74 -10.19 -10.20 -7.00
CA ASP A 74 -9.74 -9.45 -8.17
C ASP A 74 -9.44 -7.98 -7.83
N VAL A 75 -8.24 -7.52 -8.19
CA VAL A 75 -7.74 -6.16 -7.93
C VAL A 75 -7.43 -5.36 -9.20
N ASN A 76 -7.79 -5.87 -10.40
CA ASN A 76 -7.54 -5.14 -11.65
C ASN A 76 -8.23 -3.76 -11.68
N HIS A 77 -9.36 -3.62 -11.02
CA HIS A 77 -10.09 -2.36 -10.91
C HIS A 77 -9.36 -1.28 -10.10
N LEU A 78 -8.27 -1.63 -9.40
CA LEU A 78 -7.44 -0.68 -8.66
C LEU A 78 -6.41 0.04 -9.53
N VAL A 79 -6.17 -0.40 -10.77
CA VAL A 79 -5.34 0.33 -11.72
C VAL A 79 -6.10 1.55 -12.19
N ARG A 80 -5.54 2.75 -11.96
CA ARG A 80 -6.12 4.05 -12.31
C ARG A 80 -5.06 4.94 -12.96
N ASP A 81 -5.51 5.83 -13.84
CA ASP A 81 -4.66 6.85 -14.44
C ASP A 81 -4.46 8.02 -13.47
N ASP A 82 -5.52 8.44 -12.78
CA ASP A 82 -5.45 9.49 -11.77
C ASP A 82 -4.76 9.00 -10.50
N PHE A 83 -4.05 9.91 -9.80
CA PHE A 83 -3.51 9.61 -8.48
C PHE A 83 -4.64 9.27 -7.51
N THR A 84 -4.71 8.01 -7.11
CA THR A 84 -5.84 7.44 -6.36
C THR A 84 -5.37 6.71 -5.11
N LEU A 85 -5.98 7.01 -3.97
CA LEU A 85 -5.72 6.39 -2.65
C LEU A 85 -6.99 5.74 -2.09
N LEU A 86 -6.84 5.02 -0.97
CA LEU A 86 -7.98 4.43 -0.29
C LEU A 86 -8.77 5.46 0.50
N PHE A 87 -10.09 5.41 0.42
CA PHE A 87 -10.95 6.02 1.39
C PHE A 87 -11.00 5.17 2.66
N ALA A 88 -10.43 5.70 3.76
CA ALA A 88 -10.33 5.00 5.05
C ALA A 88 -11.64 5.10 5.86
N TRP A 89 -12.75 4.59 5.31
CA TRP A 89 -14.09 4.64 5.88
C TRP A 89 -14.23 3.99 7.26
N TRP A 90 -13.25 3.16 7.65
CA TRP A 90 -13.19 2.49 8.96
C TRP A 90 -12.50 3.31 10.05
N ARG A 91 -11.89 4.46 9.69
CA ARG A 91 -11.19 5.33 10.64
C ARG A 91 -12.14 6.27 11.35
N ASP A 92 -11.76 6.70 12.57
CA ASP A 92 -12.40 7.80 13.28
C ASP A 92 -12.22 9.11 12.49
N ARG A 93 -13.19 10.02 12.63
CA ARG A 93 -13.19 11.35 11.98
C ARG A 93 -12.03 12.26 12.42
N LEU A 94 -11.35 11.92 13.51
CA LEU A 94 -10.15 12.63 13.98
C LEU A 94 -8.89 12.27 13.20
N HIS A 95 -8.93 11.24 12.37
CA HIS A 95 -7.85 10.83 11.48
C HIS A 95 -8.09 11.32 10.05
N THR A 96 -7.02 11.30 9.24
CA THR A 96 -7.14 11.54 7.81
C THR A 96 -8.10 10.55 7.17
N PRO A 97 -8.97 11.00 6.27
CA PRO A 97 -9.97 10.13 5.64
C PRO A 97 -9.36 9.20 4.57
N LEU A 98 -8.10 9.37 4.23
CA LEU A 98 -7.40 8.54 3.26
C LEU A 98 -6.37 7.61 3.91
N ASN A 99 -5.97 6.58 3.16
CA ASN A 99 -4.92 5.65 3.55
C ASN A 99 -4.08 5.27 2.32
N SER A 100 -2.76 5.27 2.50
CA SER A 100 -1.77 5.02 1.45
C SER A 100 -1.35 3.55 1.31
N SER A 101 -2.09 2.61 1.88
CA SER A 101 -1.74 1.18 1.77
C SER A 101 -2.00 0.60 0.37
N ILE A 102 -2.80 1.27 -0.44
CA ILE A 102 -2.98 0.99 -1.87
C ILE A 102 -3.03 2.33 -2.58
N MET A 103 -2.19 2.49 -3.60
CA MET A 103 -2.12 3.70 -4.42
C MET A 103 -1.96 3.31 -5.88
N SER A 104 -2.58 4.08 -6.77
CA SER A 104 -2.36 3.98 -8.20
C SER A 104 -2.23 5.36 -8.82
N TRP A 105 -1.40 5.46 -9.85
CA TRP A 105 -1.18 6.70 -10.61
C TRP A 105 -0.61 6.39 -11.99
N LYS A 106 -0.56 7.40 -12.83
CA LYS A 106 0.12 7.35 -14.12
C LYS A 106 0.96 8.61 -14.28
N GLY A 107 2.18 8.43 -14.81
CA GLY A 107 3.07 9.54 -15.11
C GLY A 107 3.84 10.08 -13.90
N ASP A 108 4.33 11.30 -14.05
CA ASP A 108 5.26 11.94 -13.11
C ASP A 108 4.52 12.60 -11.93
N HIS A 109 4.85 12.15 -10.74
CA HIS A 109 4.43 12.71 -9.45
C HIS A 109 5.63 13.00 -8.53
N SER A 110 6.83 13.21 -9.11
CA SER A 110 8.07 13.46 -8.36
C SER A 110 7.97 14.66 -7.42
N VAL A 111 7.11 15.61 -7.71
CA VAL A 111 6.81 16.76 -6.84
C VAL A 111 6.45 16.32 -5.41
N PHE A 112 5.80 15.18 -5.21
CA PHE A 112 5.47 14.69 -3.85
C PHE A 112 6.70 14.27 -3.06
N TYR A 113 7.73 13.79 -3.74
CA TYR A 113 9.02 13.51 -3.12
C TYR A 113 9.79 14.80 -2.88
N ASP A 114 9.91 15.64 -3.90
CA ASP A 114 10.73 16.85 -3.87
C ASP A 114 10.24 17.83 -2.80
N ASP A 115 8.94 18.09 -2.72
CA ASP A 115 8.35 18.98 -1.72
C ASP A 115 8.53 18.48 -0.28
N PHE A 116 8.46 17.16 -0.06
CA PHE A 116 8.68 16.58 1.27
C PHE A 116 10.13 16.73 1.72
N TYR A 117 11.07 16.40 0.83
CA TYR A 117 12.51 16.36 1.12
C TYR A 117 13.21 17.69 0.92
N GLU A 118 12.53 18.77 0.46
CA GLU A 118 13.06 20.13 0.47
C GLU A 118 13.43 20.58 1.91
N ASP A 119 12.61 20.19 2.90
CA ASP A 119 12.92 20.33 4.34
C ASP A 119 12.35 19.10 5.08
N GLU A 120 13.12 18.01 5.09
CA GLU A 120 12.72 16.72 5.64
C GLU A 120 12.37 16.81 7.13
N ASP A 121 13.21 17.48 7.91
CA ASP A 121 13.02 17.61 9.37
C ASP A 121 11.71 18.36 9.68
N TYR A 122 11.45 19.44 8.98
CA TYR A 122 10.20 20.19 9.11
C TYR A 122 9.01 19.34 8.67
N SER A 123 9.11 18.66 7.54
CA SER A 123 8.04 17.81 6.99
C SER A 123 7.69 16.66 7.94
N MET A 124 8.67 16.00 8.54
CA MET A 124 8.45 14.92 9.52
C MET A 124 7.78 15.43 10.79
N ILE A 125 8.10 16.65 11.24
CA ILE A 125 7.44 17.29 12.39
C ILE A 125 6.02 17.71 12.04
N LYS A 126 5.81 18.32 10.89
CA LYS A 126 4.52 18.82 10.41
C LYS A 126 3.53 17.67 10.20
N TYR A 127 3.97 16.57 9.60
CA TYR A 127 3.14 15.42 9.29
C TYR A 127 3.43 14.23 10.22
N TRP A 128 3.54 14.48 11.51
CA TRP A 128 3.95 13.49 12.52
C TRP A 128 3.08 12.21 12.55
N ARG A 129 1.88 12.25 11.97
CA ARG A 129 1.01 11.07 11.82
C ARG A 129 1.36 10.19 10.61
N GLY A 130 2.37 10.59 9.84
CA GLY A 130 2.93 9.82 8.74
C GLY A 130 2.45 10.25 7.36
N ILE A 131 2.80 9.44 6.37
CA ILE A 131 2.59 9.72 4.95
C ILE A 131 1.11 9.97 4.59
N ASP A 132 0.16 9.32 5.25
CA ASP A 132 -1.27 9.56 5.00
C ASP A 132 -1.66 11.03 5.27
N GLU A 133 -1.10 11.62 6.32
CA GLU A 133 -1.32 13.03 6.65
C GLU A 133 -0.67 13.97 5.63
N TYR A 134 0.56 13.64 5.20
CA TYR A 134 1.25 14.38 4.16
C TYR A 134 0.43 14.39 2.87
N LEU A 135 0.12 13.22 2.33
CA LEU A 135 -0.63 13.10 1.09
C LEU A 135 -2.02 13.76 1.15
N TYR A 136 -2.68 13.70 2.31
CA TYR A 136 -3.98 14.36 2.49
C TYR A 136 -3.92 15.88 2.40
N ASN A 137 -2.85 16.49 2.93
CA ASN A 137 -2.74 17.95 2.99
C ASN A 137 -2.09 18.56 1.76
N GLU A 138 -1.20 17.82 1.08
CA GLU A 138 -0.33 18.39 0.05
C GLU A 138 -0.65 17.87 -1.37
N THR A 139 -1.58 16.91 -1.52
CA THR A 139 -1.91 16.39 -2.84
C THR A 139 -3.39 16.45 -3.15
N GLU A 140 -3.71 16.60 -4.44
CA GLU A 140 -5.05 16.33 -4.95
C GLU A 140 -5.11 14.86 -5.42
N CYS A 141 -6.05 14.08 -4.87
CA CYS A 141 -6.19 12.69 -5.22
C CYS A 141 -7.66 12.26 -5.40
N GLN A 142 -7.86 11.23 -6.18
CA GLN A 142 -9.11 10.47 -6.21
C GLN A 142 -9.11 9.43 -5.08
N LEU A 143 -10.29 8.95 -4.72
CA LEU A 143 -10.42 7.95 -3.67
C LEU A 143 -11.09 6.67 -4.20
N TYR A 144 -10.53 5.52 -3.86
CA TYR A 144 -11.21 4.25 -4.07
C TYR A 144 -12.39 4.15 -3.11
N GLU A 145 -13.57 3.94 -3.66
CA GLU A 145 -14.74 3.67 -2.84
C GLU A 145 -14.73 2.20 -2.40
N ARG A 146 -14.82 1.96 -1.09
CA ARG A 146 -15.11 0.66 -0.44
C ARG A 146 -14.49 -0.57 -1.12
N THR A 147 -13.22 -0.49 -1.49
CA THR A 147 -12.48 -1.60 -2.12
C THR A 147 -11.79 -2.51 -1.11
N CYS A 148 -11.67 -2.07 0.12
CA CYS A 148 -11.00 -2.80 1.19
C CYS A 148 -11.64 -2.51 2.56
N TRP A 149 -11.19 -3.28 3.54
CA TRP A 149 -11.46 -3.00 4.96
C TRP A 149 -10.20 -3.15 5.78
N SER A 150 -10.20 -2.55 6.97
CA SER A 150 -9.13 -2.78 7.93
C SER A 150 -9.50 -3.91 8.89
N PHE A 151 -8.54 -4.78 9.17
CA PHE A 151 -8.65 -5.80 10.21
C PHE A 151 -8.97 -5.20 11.60
N MET A 152 -8.54 -3.98 11.85
CA MET A 152 -8.88 -3.25 13.08
C MET A 152 -10.37 -2.92 13.18
N TYR A 153 -11.09 -2.82 12.06
CA TYR A 153 -12.53 -2.62 12.03
C TYR A 153 -13.28 -3.94 12.22
N SER A 154 -12.86 -5.00 11.52
CA SER A 154 -13.46 -6.33 11.64
C SER A 154 -12.44 -7.43 11.43
N THR A 155 -12.39 -8.37 12.37
CA THR A 155 -11.57 -9.58 12.27
C THR A 155 -12.21 -10.67 11.43
N GLU A 156 -13.50 -10.52 11.09
CA GLU A 156 -14.23 -11.43 10.22
C GLU A 156 -13.94 -11.16 8.75
N GLU A 157 -14.04 -12.20 7.94
CA GLU A 157 -13.87 -12.07 6.49
C GLU A 157 -15.03 -11.26 5.90
N MET A 158 -14.72 -10.08 5.35
CA MET A 158 -15.69 -9.25 4.65
C MET A 158 -15.66 -9.53 3.13
N HIS A 159 -16.65 -9.03 2.40
CA HIS A 159 -16.81 -9.26 0.95
C HIS A 159 -15.78 -8.51 0.08
N TYR A 160 -15.05 -7.55 0.63
CA TYR A 160 -14.07 -6.75 -0.12
C TYR A 160 -12.86 -7.59 -0.57
N PRO A 161 -12.23 -7.27 -1.71
CA PRO A 161 -11.10 -8.04 -2.25
C PRO A 161 -9.81 -7.90 -1.44
N VAL A 162 -9.64 -6.85 -0.63
CA VAL A 162 -8.41 -6.59 0.12
C VAL A 162 -8.72 -6.29 1.59
N CYS A 163 -7.93 -6.87 2.49
CA CYS A 163 -7.90 -6.58 3.92
C CYS A 163 -6.56 -5.98 4.33
N LEU A 164 -6.58 -4.86 5.04
CA LEU A 164 -5.41 -4.20 5.60
C LEU A 164 -5.19 -4.66 7.05
N PHE A 165 -3.99 -5.15 7.36
CA PHE A 165 -3.67 -5.66 8.71
C PHE A 165 -2.93 -4.65 9.58
N ASN A 166 -2.15 -3.75 9.00
CA ASN A 166 -1.35 -2.74 9.69
C ASN A 166 -0.30 -3.34 10.63
N HIS A 167 -0.59 -3.52 11.92
CA HIS A 167 0.39 -4.00 12.90
C HIS A 167 0.32 -5.51 13.13
N ASN A 168 1.49 -6.14 13.40
CA ASN A 168 1.59 -7.56 13.73
C ASN A 168 1.05 -8.53 12.67
N PHE A 169 1.10 -8.14 11.40
CA PHE A 169 0.60 -8.91 10.27
C PHE A 169 0.96 -10.41 10.38
N HIS A 170 2.26 -10.72 10.49
CA HIS A 170 2.77 -12.09 10.53
C HIS A 170 2.14 -12.95 11.65
N THR A 171 2.00 -12.37 12.85
CA THR A 171 1.40 -13.08 14.01
C THR A 171 -0.12 -13.21 13.86
N MET A 172 -0.76 -12.19 13.33
CA MET A 172 -2.22 -12.15 13.22
C MET A 172 -2.73 -13.08 12.12
N ILE A 173 -2.13 -13.05 10.93
CA ILE A 173 -2.59 -13.90 9.81
C ILE A 173 -2.51 -15.39 10.14
N GLN A 174 -1.56 -15.83 10.98
CA GLN A 174 -1.45 -17.22 11.41
C GLN A 174 -2.60 -17.67 12.31
N LYS A 175 -3.20 -16.74 13.05
CA LYS A 175 -4.27 -17.03 14.03
C LYS A 175 -5.66 -16.91 13.43
N ILE A 176 -5.78 -16.38 12.21
CA ILE A 176 -7.08 -16.09 11.59
C ILE A 176 -7.37 -17.12 10.50
N PRO A 177 -8.35 -18.03 10.72
CA PRO A 177 -8.54 -19.18 9.83
C PRO A 177 -8.83 -18.81 8.37
N TRP A 178 -9.57 -17.72 8.13
CA TRP A 178 -9.93 -17.37 6.76
C TRP A 178 -8.74 -16.87 5.92
N THR A 179 -7.70 -16.27 6.54
CA THR A 179 -6.51 -15.79 5.81
C THR A 179 -5.71 -16.93 5.20
N GLN A 180 -5.71 -18.11 5.85
CA GLN A 180 -4.92 -19.28 5.43
C GLN A 180 -5.21 -19.77 4.02
N LYS A 181 -6.38 -19.47 3.49
CA LYS A 181 -6.78 -19.81 2.10
C LYS A 181 -6.02 -18.98 1.05
N TYR A 182 -5.55 -17.80 1.44
CA TYR A 182 -5.08 -16.77 0.52
C TYR A 182 -3.58 -16.58 0.56
N ILE A 183 -2.95 -16.75 1.71
CA ILE A 183 -1.52 -16.47 1.95
C ILE A 183 -0.61 -17.61 1.47
N LEU A 184 0.66 -17.25 1.24
CA LEU A 184 1.73 -18.21 1.03
C LEU A 184 2.04 -18.95 2.34
N GLN A 185 1.89 -20.28 2.33
CA GLN A 185 2.23 -21.09 3.50
C GLN A 185 3.75 -21.07 3.72
N LYS A 186 4.18 -20.76 4.94
CA LYS A 186 5.59 -20.94 5.30
C LYS A 186 5.87 -22.44 5.34
N ASN A 187 6.84 -22.89 4.56
CA ASN A 187 7.40 -24.23 4.75
C ASN A 187 8.01 -24.28 6.16
N SER A 188 7.44 -25.13 7.01
CA SER A 188 7.89 -25.41 8.37
C SER A 188 9.23 -26.11 8.37
#